data_c2a5ea3a3802e8563962625f9e35ce02
#
_entry.id   c2a5ea3a3802e8563962625f9e35ce02
#
_cell.length_a   1.000
_cell.length_b   1.000
_cell.length_c   1.000
_cell.angle_alpha   90.00
_cell.angle_beta   90.00
_cell.angle_gamma   90.00
#
_symmetry.space_group_name_H-M   'P 1'
#
loop_
_entity.id
_entity.type
_entity.pdbx_description
1 polymer ?
#
loop_
_entity_poly.entity_id
_entity_poly.type
_entity_poly.pdbx_seq_one_letter_code
_entity_poly.pdbx_strand_id
1 'polypeptide(L)'
;MTTLASNKNLFASNEYALLAWLSEHQTETRDGPVVMFSQNDLVKEHQCSPVTMNKWMKALCKSGCLEPHTKRGNYRVTETGQAVIARMHEIDQLIVANRNGRLD
;
A
#
# COMPACT_ATOMS: atom_id res chain seq x y z
N MET A 1 -2.93 -12.17 -13.44
CA MET A 1 -3.33 -11.23 -12.47
C MET A 1 -2.33 -11.13 -11.33
N THR A 2 -2.23 -10.02 -10.80
CA THR A 2 -1.22 -9.73 -9.82
C THR A 2 -1.79 -9.74 -8.42
N THR A 3 -1.18 -10.50 -7.54
CA THR A 3 -1.51 -10.40 -6.13
C THR A 3 -0.48 -9.51 -5.45
N LEU A 4 -0.78 -9.08 -4.23
CA LEU A 4 0.17 -8.30 -3.48
C LEU A 4 1.48 -9.03 -3.29
N ALA A 5 1.39 -10.34 -3.01
CA ALA A 5 2.57 -11.13 -2.74
C ALA A 5 3.53 -11.22 -3.93
N SER A 6 3.00 -11.25 -5.15
CA SER A 6 3.84 -11.46 -6.33
C SER A 6 4.66 -10.23 -6.69
N ASN A 7 4.33 -9.06 -6.14
CA ASN A 7 5.02 -7.83 -6.48
C ASN A 7 5.92 -7.28 -5.40
N LYS A 8 5.89 -7.87 -4.22
CA LYS A 8 6.68 -7.32 -3.13
C LYS A 8 8.08 -7.92 -3.13
N ASN A 9 9.02 -7.15 -2.65
CA ASN A 9 10.39 -7.61 -2.52
C ASN A 9 10.56 -8.39 -1.21
N LEU A 10 11.77 -8.88 -0.99
CA LEU A 10 12.08 -9.69 0.17
C LEU A 10 11.77 -9.01 1.50
N PHE A 11 11.87 -7.69 1.54
CA PHE A 11 11.71 -6.94 2.79
C PHE A 11 10.33 -6.31 2.94
N ALA A 12 9.48 -6.43 1.94
CA ALA A 12 8.16 -5.81 1.98
C ALA A 12 7.15 -6.77 2.59
N SER A 13 6.26 -6.21 3.39
CA SER A 13 5.15 -6.95 3.98
C SER A 13 3.92 -6.85 3.07
N ASN A 14 2.90 -7.63 3.38
CA ASN A 14 1.61 -7.50 2.72
C ASN A 14 1.00 -6.13 2.99
N GLU A 15 1.18 -5.62 4.19
CA GLU A 15 0.69 -4.29 4.54
C GLU A 15 1.35 -3.22 3.69
N TYR A 16 2.66 -3.31 3.50
CA TYR A 16 3.34 -2.35 2.64
C TYR A 16 2.84 -2.47 1.19
N ALA A 17 2.68 -3.68 0.69
CA ALA A 17 2.22 -3.87 -0.68
C ALA A 17 0.83 -3.27 -0.88
N LEU A 18 -0.04 -3.42 0.12
CA LEU A 18 -1.35 -2.80 0.08
C LEU A 18 -1.24 -1.28 0.09
N LEU A 19 -0.39 -0.74 0.95
CA LEU A 19 -0.19 0.71 1.03
C LEU A 19 0.26 1.28 -0.31
N ALA A 20 1.22 0.62 -0.96
CA ALA A 20 1.72 1.06 -2.25
C ALA A 20 0.61 1.03 -3.30
N TRP A 21 -0.20 -0.03 -3.30
CA TRP A 21 -1.32 -0.14 -4.23
C TRP A 21 -2.32 0.99 -4.00
N LEU A 22 -2.65 1.26 -2.73
CA LEU A 22 -3.60 2.33 -2.39
C LEU A 22 -3.08 3.68 -2.88
N SER A 23 -1.80 3.93 -2.71
CA SER A 23 -1.20 5.18 -3.15
C SER A 23 -1.34 5.37 -4.65
N GLU A 24 -1.25 4.29 -5.42
CA GLU A 24 -1.33 4.36 -6.87
C GLU A 24 -2.77 4.44 -7.38
N HIS A 25 -3.74 4.19 -6.54
CA HIS A 25 -5.15 4.12 -6.93
C HIS A 25 -6.01 5.16 -6.22
N GLN A 26 -5.41 6.28 -5.87
CA GLN A 26 -6.15 7.40 -5.30
C GLN A 26 -6.82 8.21 -6.40
N THR A 27 -7.97 8.79 -6.06
CA THR A 27 -8.70 9.68 -6.94
C THR A 27 -8.48 11.10 -6.46
N GLU A 28 -8.18 12.01 -7.38
CA GLU A 28 -8.07 13.42 -7.02
C GLU A 28 -9.44 13.98 -6.68
N THR A 29 -9.52 14.62 -5.54
CA THR A 29 -10.73 15.29 -5.11
C THR A 29 -10.40 16.72 -4.73
N ARG A 30 -11.44 17.47 -4.40
CA ARG A 30 -11.28 18.84 -3.93
C ARG A 30 -10.35 18.92 -2.72
N ASP A 31 -10.35 17.88 -1.90
CA ASP A 31 -9.56 17.82 -0.69
C ASP A 31 -8.22 17.10 -0.90
N GLY A 32 -7.85 16.84 -2.14
CA GLY A 32 -6.62 16.14 -2.48
C GLY A 32 -6.88 14.68 -2.84
N PRO A 33 -5.82 13.88 -2.96
CA PRO A 33 -5.98 12.48 -3.35
C PRO A 33 -6.61 11.65 -2.22
N VAL A 34 -7.57 10.82 -2.60
CA VAL A 34 -8.33 9.98 -1.66
C VAL A 34 -8.52 8.60 -2.28
N VAL A 35 -8.41 7.56 -1.45
CA VAL A 35 -8.73 6.20 -1.88
C VAL A 35 -10.25 6.05 -1.81
N MET A 36 -10.87 5.81 -2.96
CA MET A 36 -12.32 5.71 -3.07
C MET A 36 -12.82 4.27 -3.01
N PHE A 37 -11.99 3.35 -2.57
CA PHE A 37 -12.33 1.93 -2.47
C PHE A 37 -12.75 1.59 -1.06
N SER A 38 -13.87 0.87 -0.92
CA SER A 38 -14.28 0.34 0.38
C SER A 38 -13.43 -0.90 0.70
N GLN A 39 -13.48 -1.37 1.96
CA GLN A 39 -12.80 -2.61 2.29
C GLN A 39 -13.35 -3.79 1.50
N ASN A 40 -14.66 -3.80 1.21
CA ASN A 40 -15.22 -4.86 0.36
C ASN A 40 -14.61 -4.86 -1.04
N ASP A 41 -14.42 -3.67 -1.60
CA ASP A 41 -13.76 -3.56 -2.90
C ASP A 41 -12.35 -4.10 -2.85
N LEU A 42 -11.63 -3.77 -1.77
CA LEU A 42 -10.24 -4.19 -1.62
C LEU A 42 -10.13 -5.70 -1.42
N VAL A 43 -11.09 -6.29 -0.69
CA VAL A 43 -11.13 -7.73 -0.51
C VAL A 43 -11.23 -8.44 -1.87
N LYS A 44 -12.08 -7.94 -2.73
CA LYS A 44 -12.26 -8.53 -4.06
C LYS A 44 -11.01 -8.31 -4.92
N GLU A 45 -10.46 -7.11 -4.88
CA GLU A 45 -9.31 -6.76 -5.69
C GLU A 45 -8.09 -7.59 -5.31
N HIS A 46 -7.88 -7.78 -4.03
CA HIS A 46 -6.66 -8.45 -3.54
C HIS A 46 -6.88 -9.92 -3.18
N GLN A 47 -8.09 -10.41 -3.37
CA GLN A 47 -8.40 -11.84 -3.22
C GLN A 47 -7.98 -12.38 -1.85
N CYS A 48 -8.34 -11.67 -0.81
CA CYS A 48 -8.08 -12.09 0.56
C CYS A 48 -9.38 -12.11 1.34
N SER A 49 -9.33 -12.60 2.58
CA SER A 49 -10.53 -12.61 3.41
C SER A 49 -10.81 -11.24 3.98
N PRO A 50 -12.08 -10.95 4.33
CA PRO A 50 -12.39 -9.70 5.02
C PRO A 50 -11.62 -9.51 6.32
N VAL A 51 -11.39 -10.59 7.04
CA VAL A 51 -10.62 -10.53 8.30
C VAL A 51 -9.19 -10.08 8.02
N THR A 52 -8.57 -10.66 7.00
CA THR A 52 -7.20 -10.31 6.63
C THR A 52 -7.12 -8.85 6.18
N MET A 53 -8.05 -8.42 5.33
CA MET A 53 -8.03 -7.03 4.85
C MET A 53 -8.22 -6.06 6.02
N ASN A 54 -9.13 -6.35 6.93
CA ASN A 54 -9.35 -5.51 8.09
C ASN A 54 -8.08 -5.40 8.94
N LYS A 55 -7.37 -6.52 9.10
CA LYS A 55 -6.12 -6.55 9.86
C LYS A 55 -5.07 -5.66 9.21
N TRP A 56 -4.90 -5.76 7.90
CA TRP A 56 -3.94 -4.94 7.18
C TRP A 56 -4.30 -3.45 7.25
N MET A 57 -5.57 -3.13 7.05
CA MET A 57 -6.01 -1.73 7.09
C MET A 57 -5.82 -1.12 8.47
N LYS A 58 -6.13 -1.89 9.52
CA LYS A 58 -5.92 -1.41 10.88
C LYS A 58 -4.44 -1.18 11.17
N ALA A 59 -3.59 -2.07 10.69
CA ALA A 59 -2.16 -1.92 10.90
C ALA A 59 -1.64 -0.65 10.23
N LEU A 60 -2.09 -0.37 9.02
CA LEU A 60 -1.69 0.83 8.30
C LEU A 60 -2.18 2.09 8.99
N CYS A 61 -3.41 2.08 9.49
CA CYS A 61 -3.94 3.24 10.21
C CYS A 61 -3.19 3.44 11.53
N LYS A 62 -2.92 2.35 12.24
CA LYS A 62 -2.22 2.43 13.51
C LYS A 62 -0.80 2.96 13.36
N SER A 63 -0.15 2.62 12.27
CA SER A 63 1.21 3.09 12.00
C SER A 63 1.26 4.54 11.53
N GLY A 64 0.11 5.14 11.25
CA GLY A 64 0.07 6.51 10.75
C GLY A 64 0.27 6.64 9.26
N CYS A 65 0.34 5.53 8.53
CA CYS A 65 0.54 5.57 7.08
C CYS A 65 -0.76 5.82 6.31
N LEU A 66 -1.88 5.54 6.95
CA LEU A 66 -3.19 5.66 6.33
C LEU A 66 -4.14 6.30 7.35
N GLU A 67 -5.08 7.09 6.88
CA GLU A 67 -6.08 7.65 7.78
C GLU A 67 -7.46 7.60 7.14
N PRO A 68 -8.51 7.42 7.94
CA PRO A 68 -9.87 7.50 7.41
C PRO A 68 -10.15 8.91 6.93
N HIS A 69 -10.77 9.04 5.78
CA HIS A 69 -11.11 10.36 5.24
C HIS A 69 -12.57 10.72 5.51
N THR A 70 -13.46 9.76 5.38
CA THR A 70 -14.88 9.99 5.62
C THR A 70 -15.46 8.85 6.43
N LYS A 71 -16.66 9.07 6.95
CA LYS A 71 -17.38 8.02 7.66
C LYS A 71 -17.80 6.87 6.77
N ARG A 72 -17.70 7.05 5.46
CA ARG A 72 -18.11 6.03 4.50
C ARG A 72 -17.00 5.03 4.17
N GLY A 73 -15.88 5.15 4.86
CA GLY A 73 -14.81 4.17 4.66
C GLY A 73 -13.80 4.51 3.59
N ASN A 74 -13.78 5.76 3.15
CA ASN A 74 -12.71 6.21 2.26
C ASN A 74 -11.46 6.49 3.09
N TYR A 75 -10.30 6.40 2.45
CA TYR A 75 -9.03 6.53 3.15
C TYR A 75 -8.10 7.46 2.40
N ARG A 76 -7.13 7.98 3.13
CA ARG A 76 -6.09 8.83 2.57
C ARG A 76 -4.73 8.30 3.00
N VAL A 77 -3.80 8.20 2.03
CA VAL A 77 -2.42 7.87 2.35
C VAL A 77 -1.79 9.15 2.92
N THR A 78 -1.23 9.03 4.12
CA THR A 78 -0.67 10.20 4.81
C THR A 78 0.72 10.54 4.29
N GLU A 79 1.27 11.67 4.75
CA GLU A 79 2.65 12.02 4.46
C GLU A 79 3.60 10.93 4.92
N THR A 80 3.33 10.39 6.11
CA THR A 80 4.13 9.28 6.63
C THR A 80 4.05 8.09 5.70
N GLY A 81 2.84 7.78 5.20
CA GLY A 81 2.66 6.68 4.25
C GLY A 81 3.45 6.91 2.97
N GLN A 82 3.42 8.12 2.43
CA GLN A 82 4.18 8.43 1.23
C GLN A 82 5.69 8.32 1.47
N ALA A 83 6.15 8.73 2.65
CA ALA A 83 7.56 8.62 3.00
C ALA A 83 7.99 7.16 3.09
N VAL A 84 7.15 6.31 3.68
CA VAL A 84 7.43 4.87 3.75
C VAL A 84 7.55 4.29 2.36
N ILE A 85 6.64 4.65 1.47
CA ILE A 85 6.66 4.16 0.09
C ILE A 85 7.96 4.58 -0.60
N ALA A 86 8.36 5.84 -0.40
CA ALA A 86 9.59 6.35 -1.01
C ALA A 86 10.82 5.60 -0.51
N ARG A 87 10.89 5.33 0.79
CA ARG A 87 12.01 4.59 1.36
C ARG A 87 12.05 3.15 0.87
N MET A 88 10.89 2.51 0.78
CA MET A 88 10.83 1.14 0.28
C MET A 88 11.19 1.08 -1.19
N HIS A 89 10.84 2.11 -1.94
CA HIS A 89 11.24 2.19 -3.34
C HIS A 89 12.75 2.24 -3.46
N GLU A 90 13.43 2.95 -2.58
CA GLU A 90 14.88 2.99 -2.55
C GLU A 90 15.46 1.61 -2.27
N ILE A 91 14.83 0.85 -1.38
CA ILE A 91 15.25 -0.52 -1.11
C ILE A 91 15.07 -1.39 -2.34
N ASP A 92 13.95 -1.24 -3.04
CA ASP A 92 13.71 -1.97 -4.28
C ASP A 92 14.78 -1.68 -5.32
N GLN A 93 15.16 -0.41 -5.46
CA GLN A 93 16.19 -0.02 -6.40
C GLN A 93 17.53 -0.65 -6.03
N LEU A 94 17.83 -0.71 -4.75
CA LEU A 94 19.06 -1.32 -4.28
C LEU A 94 19.11 -2.81 -4.62
N ILE A 95 17.99 -3.50 -4.42
CA ILE A 95 17.90 -4.93 -4.72
C ILE A 95 18.07 -5.19 -6.22
N VAL A 96 17.42 -4.38 -7.04
CA VAL A 96 17.51 -4.51 -8.49
C VAL A 96 18.96 -4.26 -8.95
N ALA A 97 19.58 -3.22 -8.44
CA ALA A 97 20.96 -2.91 -8.80
C ALA A 97 21.91 -4.04 -8.41
N ASN A 98 21.72 -4.59 -7.23
CA ASN A 98 22.55 -5.69 -6.76
C ASN A 98 22.35 -6.94 -7.61
N ARG A 99 21.11 -7.18 -8.02
CA ARG A 99 20.80 -8.37 -8.81
C ARG A 99 21.38 -8.29 -10.23
N ASN A 100 21.42 -7.10 -10.78
CA ASN A 100 21.87 -6.87 -12.14
C ASN A 100 23.35 -6.55 -12.21
N GLY A 101 23.89 -6.08 -11.16
CA GLY A 101 25.24 -5.67 -11.11
C GLY A 101 26.13 -6.66 -10.57
N ARG A 102 25.94 -6.81 -10.39
CA ARG A 102 26.88 -7.07 -9.93
C ARG A 102 27.63 -7.61 -9.70
N LEU A 103 27.74 -7.71 -9.42
CA LEU A 103 28.32 -8.03 -9.15
C LEU A 103 29.14 -8.49 -8.99
N ASP A 104 29.49 -8.46 -9.13
CA ASP A 104 30.36 -8.87 -9.09
C ASP A 104 30.76 -9.19 -8.99
#